data_ab51da34a79ff6a88b6b472722945674
#
_entry.id   ab51da34a79ff6a88b6b472722945674
#
_cell.length_a   1.000
_cell.length_b   1.000
_cell.length_c   1.000
_cell.angle_alpha   90.00
_cell.angle_beta   90.00
_cell.angle_gamma   90.00
#
_symmetry.space_group_name_H-M   'P 1'
#
loop_
_entity.id
_entity.type
_entity.pdbx_description
1 polymer ?
#
loop_
_entity_poly.entity_id
_entity_poly.type
_entity_poly.pdbx_seq_one_letter_code
_entity_poly.pdbx_strand_id
1 'polypeptide(L)'
;MKKTQLLSLLFVLLFTFIGAQTTTFLSEKTNQPLPKVSVFGKDGTIIAYSDIDGKIERNTLNPSQEKFQLVYENFSLGTFSYAELNKDVVKLNDRVKDIEAVVIKNNKPAKYVLIKGNFNAYVTVNGKLNCYVDGVATYVFDNKTKKVKSTNVEQYRIYYLETAKNDLKQMGSWDYSSSLEFPKLRDVGNIGEFKSKKLKIKELKGNAKDEVEITGQALQQKEVAFFGYRLYDIKSILNISYEKDSKKTLRDFIESNEIYFMKLKHKTEPQYNQVISYRNFYPTELDFSDKNDVEKVKFDKDISQYKTNYWQDASFPNMQTIFSSFFKEDLKEKENKK
;
A
#
# COMPACT_ATOMS: atom_id res chain seq x y z
N MET A 1 26.77 -14.05 -47.39
CA MET A 1 25.60 -14.27 -46.46
C MET A 1 24.34 -14.35 -47.30
N LYS A 2 23.59 -15.44 -47.17
CA LYS A 2 22.31 -15.60 -47.89
C LYS A 2 21.30 -14.56 -47.37
N LYS A 3 20.51 -13.95 -48.26
CA LYS A 3 19.48 -12.93 -47.91
C LYS A 3 18.58 -13.33 -46.75
N THR A 4 18.31 -14.60 -46.62
CA THR A 4 17.55 -15.20 -45.50
C THR A 4 18.24 -15.08 -44.15
N GLN A 5 19.55 -15.16 -44.06
CA GLN A 5 20.31 -15.00 -42.81
C GLN A 5 20.36 -13.53 -42.36
N LEU A 6 20.41 -12.60 -43.31
CA LEU A 6 20.35 -11.17 -42.99
C LEU A 6 18.96 -10.78 -42.48
N LEU A 7 17.90 -11.35 -43.08
CA LEU A 7 16.50 -11.11 -42.66
C LEU A 7 16.22 -11.69 -41.27
N SER A 8 16.73 -12.89 -40.93
CA SER A 8 16.56 -13.48 -39.62
C SER A 8 17.37 -12.72 -38.53
N LEU A 9 18.55 -12.19 -38.87
CA LEU A 9 19.33 -11.34 -37.97
C LEU A 9 18.62 -10.01 -37.69
N LEU A 10 18.01 -9.41 -38.72
CA LEU A 10 17.19 -8.19 -38.56
C LEU A 10 15.94 -8.42 -37.69
N PHE A 11 15.33 -9.59 -37.86
CA PHE A 11 14.16 -9.99 -37.04
C PHE A 11 14.54 -10.21 -35.58
N VAL A 12 15.67 -10.85 -35.27
CA VAL A 12 16.21 -11.02 -33.91
C VAL A 12 16.56 -9.68 -33.29
N LEU A 13 17.15 -8.76 -34.03
CA LEU A 13 17.45 -7.40 -33.57
C LEU A 13 16.17 -6.59 -33.22
N LEU A 14 15.08 -6.78 -33.98
CA LEU A 14 13.80 -6.12 -33.69
C LEU A 14 13.17 -6.60 -32.36
N PHE A 15 13.35 -7.85 -31.98
CA PHE A 15 12.83 -8.39 -30.71
C PHE A 15 13.64 -7.93 -29.48
N THR A 16 14.87 -7.45 -29.62
CA THR A 16 15.67 -6.99 -28.49
C THR A 16 15.25 -5.60 -27.99
N PHE A 17 14.42 -4.85 -28.73
CA PHE A 17 13.95 -3.52 -28.35
C PHE A 17 12.58 -3.48 -27.62
N ILE A 18 11.93 -4.62 -27.41
CA ILE A 18 10.65 -4.70 -26.66
C ILE A 18 10.92 -5.03 -25.19
N GLY A 19 11.92 -4.42 -24.59
CA GLY A 19 12.06 -4.37 -23.15
C GLY A 19 11.06 -3.36 -22.59
N ALA A 20 10.25 -3.75 -21.59
CA ALA A 20 9.42 -2.80 -20.87
C ALA A 20 10.32 -1.64 -20.39
N GLN A 21 10.13 -0.45 -20.94
CA GLN A 21 10.89 0.72 -20.51
C GLN A 21 10.42 1.06 -19.09
N THR A 22 11.33 0.98 -18.13
CA THR A 22 11.06 1.29 -16.74
C THR A 22 11.75 2.58 -16.32
N THR A 23 11.14 3.30 -15.40
CA THR A 23 11.77 4.39 -14.65
C THR A 23 12.09 3.87 -13.25
N THR A 24 13.33 4.09 -12.80
CA THR A 24 13.75 3.70 -11.44
C THR A 24 13.88 4.94 -10.57
N PHE A 25 13.17 4.98 -9.48
CA PHE A 25 13.29 6.01 -8.45
C PHE A 25 14.40 5.65 -7.48
N LEU A 26 15.34 6.56 -7.29
CA LEU A 26 16.42 6.42 -6.33
C LEU A 26 16.41 7.59 -5.35
N SER A 27 16.81 7.33 -4.12
CA SER A 27 17.13 8.38 -3.15
C SER A 27 18.28 9.22 -3.66
N GLU A 28 18.13 10.54 -3.68
CA GLU A 28 19.20 11.48 -4.04
C GLU A 28 20.38 11.38 -3.06
N LYS A 29 20.09 11.12 -1.78
CA LYS A 29 21.09 11.06 -0.70
C LYS A 29 21.88 9.75 -0.69
N THR A 30 21.18 8.62 -0.87
CA THR A 30 21.77 7.29 -0.64
C THR A 30 22.00 6.50 -1.91
N ASN A 31 21.46 6.93 -3.06
CA ASN A 31 21.38 6.19 -4.33
C ASN A 31 20.70 4.80 -4.19
N GLN A 32 19.95 4.56 -3.12
CA GLN A 32 19.18 3.33 -2.93
C GLN A 32 17.84 3.42 -3.67
N PRO A 33 17.30 2.30 -4.15
CA PRO A 33 15.94 2.25 -4.69
C PRO A 33 14.92 2.78 -3.69
N LEU A 34 13.92 3.51 -4.19
CA LEU A 34 12.78 3.98 -3.41
C LEU A 34 11.54 3.15 -3.78
N PRO A 35 11.27 2.07 -3.04
CA PRO A 35 10.03 1.31 -3.20
C PRO A 35 8.85 2.12 -2.69
N LYS A 36 7.63 1.74 -3.11
CA LYS A 36 6.37 2.33 -2.60
C LYS A 36 6.16 3.81 -2.94
N VAL A 37 6.87 4.35 -3.92
CA VAL A 37 6.58 5.69 -4.44
C VAL A 37 5.28 5.63 -5.23
N SER A 38 4.27 6.36 -4.80
CA SER A 38 3.00 6.50 -5.52
C SER A 38 3.09 7.68 -6.49
N VAL A 39 2.70 7.45 -7.74
CA VAL A 39 2.62 8.47 -8.79
C VAL A 39 1.17 8.86 -8.99
N PHE A 40 0.84 10.10 -8.65
CA PHE A 40 -0.50 10.65 -8.81
C PHE A 40 -0.59 11.47 -10.09
N GLY A 41 -1.69 11.31 -10.79
CA GLY A 41 -2.11 12.19 -11.87
C GLY A 41 -2.64 13.53 -11.36
N LYS A 42 -2.87 14.46 -12.28
CA LYS A 42 -3.41 15.81 -11.98
C LYS A 42 -4.77 15.78 -11.27
N ASP A 43 -5.57 14.76 -11.54
CA ASP A 43 -6.91 14.54 -10.98
C ASP A 43 -6.91 13.73 -9.67
N GLY A 44 -5.74 13.45 -9.10
CA GLY A 44 -5.59 12.61 -7.91
C GLY A 44 -5.70 11.10 -8.17
N THR A 45 -5.74 10.67 -9.44
CA THR A 45 -5.70 9.26 -9.79
C THR A 45 -4.30 8.67 -9.54
N ILE A 46 -4.20 7.56 -8.82
CA ILE A 46 -2.94 6.83 -8.65
C ILE A 46 -2.71 5.99 -9.91
N ILE A 47 -1.68 6.36 -10.68
CA ILE A 47 -1.36 5.77 -11.99
C ILE A 47 -0.24 4.73 -11.93
N ALA A 48 0.67 4.85 -10.97
CA ALA A 48 1.76 3.91 -10.77
C ALA A 48 2.18 3.84 -9.30
N TYR A 49 2.86 2.73 -8.98
CA TYR A 49 3.41 2.46 -7.66
C TYR A 49 4.71 1.69 -7.84
N SER A 50 5.83 2.19 -7.29
CA SER A 50 7.12 1.56 -7.50
C SER A 50 7.27 0.27 -6.69
N ASP A 51 7.89 -0.73 -7.32
CA ASP A 51 8.21 -2.01 -6.70
C ASP A 51 9.42 -1.89 -5.74
N ILE A 52 9.86 -3.02 -5.17
CA ILE A 52 11.01 -3.05 -4.23
C ILE A 52 12.31 -2.57 -4.88
N ASP A 53 12.45 -2.70 -6.18
CA ASP A 53 13.60 -2.21 -6.94
C ASP A 53 13.47 -0.71 -7.29
N GLY A 54 12.43 -0.03 -6.78
CA GLY A 54 12.11 1.37 -7.07
C GLY A 54 11.56 1.62 -8.48
N LYS A 55 11.09 0.58 -9.19
CA LYS A 55 10.73 0.64 -10.60
C LYS A 55 9.24 0.83 -10.82
N ILE A 56 8.91 1.65 -11.82
CA ILE A 56 7.57 1.73 -12.42
C ILE A 56 7.68 1.45 -13.92
N GLU A 57 6.60 0.96 -14.52
CA GLU A 57 6.51 0.83 -15.98
C GLU A 57 6.21 2.20 -16.62
N ARG A 58 7.06 2.63 -17.55
CA ARG A 58 6.98 3.95 -18.20
C ARG A 58 5.73 4.13 -19.04
N ASN A 59 5.18 3.05 -19.57
CA ASN A 59 3.93 3.05 -20.33
C ASN A 59 2.68 3.44 -19.49
N THR A 60 2.79 3.41 -18.16
CA THR A 60 1.73 3.90 -17.27
C THR A 60 1.65 5.42 -17.23
N LEU A 61 2.75 6.11 -17.59
CA LEU A 61 2.82 7.57 -17.64
C LEU A 61 2.22 8.07 -18.96
N ASN A 62 1.17 8.88 -18.88
CA ASN A 62 0.55 9.47 -20.07
C ASN A 62 1.31 10.75 -20.49
N PRO A 63 1.92 10.79 -21.72
CA PRO A 63 2.65 11.97 -22.20
C PRO A 63 1.82 13.24 -22.29
N SER A 64 0.49 13.14 -22.47
CA SER A 64 -0.41 14.29 -22.51
C SER A 64 -0.68 14.90 -21.13
N GLN A 65 -0.25 14.23 -20.07
CA GLN A 65 -0.40 14.71 -18.71
C GLN A 65 0.80 15.58 -18.33
N GLU A 66 0.54 16.88 -18.13
CA GLU A 66 1.60 17.84 -17.90
C GLU A 66 2.37 17.68 -16.60
N LYS A 67 1.67 17.21 -15.54
CA LYS A 67 2.23 17.15 -14.17
C LYS A 67 1.80 15.90 -13.44
N PHE A 68 2.74 15.35 -12.66
CA PHE A 68 2.58 14.20 -11.78
C PHE A 68 3.04 14.59 -10.38
N GLN A 69 2.27 14.24 -9.37
CA GLN A 69 2.71 14.40 -7.98
C GLN A 69 3.25 13.06 -7.48
N LEU A 70 4.47 13.07 -6.96
CA LEU A 70 5.06 11.90 -6.32
C LEU A 70 4.84 11.96 -4.81
N VAL A 71 4.47 10.80 -4.24
CA VAL A 71 4.25 10.62 -2.81
C VAL A 71 5.03 9.42 -2.33
N TYR A 72 5.82 9.60 -1.30
CA TYR A 72 6.59 8.57 -0.64
C TYR A 72 6.38 8.64 0.87
N GLU A 73 6.08 7.50 1.50
CA GLU A 73 5.81 7.41 2.96
C GLU A 73 4.80 8.45 3.46
N ASN A 74 3.72 8.66 2.68
CA ASN A 74 2.65 9.66 2.92
C ASN A 74 3.11 11.14 2.87
N PHE A 75 4.29 11.42 2.33
CA PHE A 75 4.77 12.78 2.08
C PHE A 75 4.85 13.07 0.59
N SER A 76 4.44 14.29 0.20
CA SER A 76 4.66 14.76 -1.16
C SER A 76 6.14 15.05 -1.38
N LEU A 77 6.72 14.43 -2.40
CA LEU A 77 8.10 14.70 -2.84
C LEU A 77 8.17 15.86 -3.85
N GLY A 78 7.02 16.31 -4.34
CA GLY A 78 6.92 17.38 -5.32
C GLY A 78 6.14 16.99 -6.56
N THR A 79 6.14 17.92 -7.51
CA THR A 79 5.44 17.77 -8.78
C THR A 79 6.46 17.72 -9.92
N PHE A 80 6.31 16.74 -10.81
CA PHE A 80 7.22 16.42 -11.89
C PHE A 80 6.49 16.47 -13.23
N SER A 81 7.19 16.89 -14.29
CA SER A 81 6.69 16.79 -15.67
C SER A 81 6.92 15.38 -16.24
N TYR A 82 6.23 15.08 -17.35
CA TYR A 82 6.47 13.83 -18.07
C TYR A 82 7.95 13.68 -18.48
N ALA A 83 8.59 14.75 -18.97
CA ALA A 83 9.99 14.71 -19.39
C ALA A 83 10.96 14.42 -18.24
N GLU A 84 10.65 14.83 -17.02
CA GLU A 84 11.45 14.53 -15.83
C GLU A 84 11.33 13.08 -15.42
N LEU A 85 10.13 12.49 -15.57
CA LEU A 85 9.85 11.10 -15.20
C LEU A 85 10.18 10.09 -16.31
N ASN A 86 10.21 10.51 -17.59
CA ASN A 86 10.51 9.65 -18.73
C ASN A 86 12.02 9.44 -18.91
N LYS A 87 12.69 8.99 -17.84
CA LYS A 87 14.13 8.69 -17.78
C LYS A 87 14.34 7.31 -17.15
N ASP A 88 15.50 6.70 -17.43
CA ASP A 88 15.84 5.41 -16.84
C ASP A 88 15.97 5.51 -15.31
N VAL A 89 16.51 6.63 -14.82
CA VAL A 89 16.69 6.91 -13.42
C VAL A 89 16.20 8.32 -13.09
N VAL A 90 15.42 8.43 -12.04
CA VAL A 90 14.98 9.69 -11.44
C VAL A 90 15.41 9.70 -9.98
N LYS A 91 16.24 10.67 -9.62
CA LYS A 91 16.66 10.88 -8.23
C LYS A 91 15.65 11.76 -7.54
N LEU A 92 15.19 11.30 -6.37
CA LEU A 92 14.19 11.98 -5.55
C LEU A 92 14.82 12.41 -4.24
N ASN A 93 14.54 13.65 -3.83
CA ASN A 93 14.89 14.10 -2.49
C ASN A 93 13.88 13.51 -1.50
N ASP A 94 14.12 12.27 -1.13
CA ASP A 94 13.41 11.62 -0.06
C ASP A 94 13.80 12.31 1.25
N ARG A 95 12.81 12.90 1.91
CA ARG A 95 12.99 13.29 3.30
C ARG A 95 13.18 11.98 4.06
N VAL A 96 14.42 11.68 4.43
CA VAL A 96 14.65 10.62 5.42
C VAL A 96 13.91 11.07 6.66
N LYS A 97 12.71 10.55 6.87
CA LYS A 97 12.04 10.64 8.14
C LYS A 97 12.96 9.88 9.08
N ASP A 98 13.48 10.54 10.09
CA ASP A 98 14.06 9.82 11.22
C ASP A 98 12.94 8.90 11.69
N ILE A 99 13.15 7.59 11.54
CA ILE A 99 12.18 6.60 11.99
C ILE A 99 12.11 6.78 13.48
N GLU A 100 10.98 7.29 13.98
CA GLU A 100 10.80 7.42 15.41
C GLU A 100 10.92 6.03 16.02
N ALA A 101 11.83 5.91 16.97
CA ALA A 101 12.07 4.65 17.65
C ALA A 101 10.77 4.16 18.30
N VAL A 102 10.39 2.92 18.02
CA VAL A 102 9.25 2.29 18.67
C VAL A 102 9.50 2.26 20.17
N VAL A 103 8.60 2.85 20.95
CA VAL A 103 8.74 2.90 22.40
C VAL A 103 8.49 1.52 23.00
N ILE A 104 9.53 0.93 23.60
CA ILE A 104 9.43 -0.35 24.30
C ILE A 104 9.04 -0.09 25.76
N LYS A 105 7.78 -0.32 26.11
CA LYS A 105 7.26 -0.05 27.48
C LYS A 105 7.71 -1.08 28.52
N ASN A 106 7.71 -2.36 28.16
CA ASN A 106 8.12 -3.45 29.04
C ASN A 106 8.96 -4.46 28.27
N ASN A 107 10.09 -4.85 28.83
CA ASN A 107 11.03 -5.74 28.15
C ASN A 107 11.16 -7.13 28.79
N LYS A 108 10.32 -7.47 29.78
CA LYS A 108 10.32 -8.79 30.42
C LYS A 108 9.66 -9.80 29.49
N PRO A 109 10.18 -11.05 29.40
CA PRO A 109 9.49 -12.11 28.71
C PRO A 109 8.07 -12.28 29.24
N ALA A 110 7.09 -12.22 28.35
CA ALA A 110 5.67 -12.32 28.69
C ALA A 110 4.96 -13.19 27.65
N LYS A 111 3.71 -13.55 27.92
CA LYS A 111 2.90 -14.42 27.07
C LYS A 111 2.57 -13.77 25.73
N TYR A 112 2.37 -12.44 25.73
CA TYR A 112 1.98 -11.68 24.55
C TYR A 112 2.98 -10.57 24.24
N VAL A 113 3.03 -10.20 22.96
CA VAL A 113 3.65 -8.98 22.46
C VAL A 113 2.53 -8.11 21.89
N LEU A 114 2.37 -6.92 22.43
CA LEU A 114 1.39 -5.95 22.00
C LEU A 114 2.12 -4.90 21.15
N ILE A 115 1.67 -4.71 19.92
CA ILE A 115 2.20 -3.69 19.02
C ILE A 115 1.08 -2.70 18.71
N LYS A 116 1.18 -1.50 19.28
CA LYS A 116 0.29 -0.40 19.01
C LYS A 116 0.89 0.49 17.93
N GLY A 117 0.04 1.05 17.07
CA GLY A 117 0.49 1.94 16.03
C GLY A 117 -0.62 2.61 15.25
N ASN A 118 -0.20 3.47 14.36
CA ASN A 118 -1.06 4.19 13.44
C ASN A 118 -1.29 3.35 12.19
N PHE A 119 -2.48 3.44 11.62
CA PHE A 119 -2.77 2.81 10.33
C PHE A 119 -3.50 3.76 9.40
N ASN A 120 -3.36 3.52 8.12
CA ASN A 120 -4.29 4.00 7.12
C ASN A 120 -4.59 2.91 6.09
N ALA A 121 -5.77 2.97 5.51
CA ALA A 121 -6.15 2.13 4.39
C ALA A 121 -7.05 2.89 3.44
N TYR A 122 -6.96 2.58 2.15
CA TYR A 122 -7.82 3.19 1.15
C TYR A 122 -8.05 2.25 -0.03
N VAL A 123 -9.15 2.50 -0.71
CA VAL A 123 -9.55 1.75 -1.91
C VAL A 123 -9.59 2.70 -3.09
N THR A 124 -9.01 2.28 -4.20
CA THR A 124 -9.15 2.97 -5.48
C THR A 124 -9.91 2.09 -6.47
N VAL A 125 -10.69 2.74 -7.33
CA VAL A 125 -11.39 2.11 -8.46
C VAL A 125 -10.90 2.78 -9.74
N ASN A 126 -10.28 2.01 -10.62
CA ASN A 126 -9.62 2.53 -11.83
C ASN A 126 -8.63 3.67 -11.51
N GLY A 127 -7.90 3.51 -10.39
CA GLY A 127 -6.92 4.48 -9.89
C GLY A 127 -7.50 5.66 -9.08
N LYS A 128 -8.80 5.97 -9.20
CA LYS A 128 -9.45 7.06 -8.46
C LYS A 128 -9.81 6.62 -7.04
N LEU A 129 -9.57 7.47 -6.04
CA LEU A 129 -9.96 7.20 -4.66
C LEU A 129 -11.47 6.93 -4.57
N ASN A 130 -11.85 5.90 -3.84
CA ASN A 130 -13.24 5.59 -3.50
C ASN A 130 -13.53 5.89 -2.02
N CYS A 131 -12.71 5.35 -1.13
CA CYS A 131 -12.83 5.56 0.32
C CYS A 131 -11.47 5.43 1.01
N TYR A 132 -11.38 5.99 2.20
CA TYR A 132 -10.18 6.05 3.02
C TYR A 132 -10.54 5.87 4.49
N VAL A 133 -9.67 5.23 5.24
CA VAL A 133 -9.72 5.14 6.70
C VAL A 133 -8.34 5.36 7.28
N ASP A 134 -8.26 6.05 8.39
CA ASP A 134 -7.08 6.09 9.25
C ASP A 134 -7.47 5.84 10.72
N GLY A 135 -6.48 5.52 11.53
CA GLY A 135 -6.75 5.26 12.94
C GLY A 135 -5.57 4.73 13.72
N VAL A 136 -5.89 4.29 14.93
CA VAL A 136 -4.96 3.67 15.88
C VAL A 136 -5.44 2.26 16.17
N ALA A 137 -4.52 1.30 16.12
CA ALA A 137 -4.81 -0.09 16.41
C ALA A 137 -3.70 -0.75 17.24
N THR A 138 -4.09 -1.75 18.04
CA THR A 138 -3.16 -2.61 18.77
C THR A 138 -3.32 -4.05 18.33
N TYR A 139 -2.23 -4.66 17.89
CA TYR A 139 -2.12 -6.05 17.52
C TYR A 139 -1.52 -6.85 18.68
N VAL A 140 -2.19 -7.91 19.08
CA VAL A 140 -1.73 -8.82 20.11
C VAL A 140 -1.16 -10.06 19.45
N PHE A 141 0.12 -10.30 19.64
CA PHE A 141 0.81 -11.50 19.18
C PHE A 141 1.05 -12.48 20.33
N ASP A 142 0.91 -13.75 20.05
CA ASP A 142 1.41 -14.79 20.95
C ASP A 142 2.94 -14.78 20.89
N ASN A 143 3.59 -14.55 22.03
CA ASN A 143 5.05 -14.37 22.06
C ASN A 143 5.84 -15.66 21.69
N LYS A 144 5.25 -16.85 21.90
CA LYS A 144 5.88 -18.12 21.55
C LYS A 144 5.76 -18.42 20.06
N THR A 145 4.56 -18.31 19.51
CA THR A 145 4.27 -18.68 18.11
C THR A 145 4.44 -17.53 17.15
N LYS A 146 4.56 -16.28 17.64
CA LYS A 146 4.61 -15.04 16.86
C LYS A 146 3.38 -14.79 15.99
N LYS A 147 2.27 -15.51 16.23
CA LYS A 147 1.01 -15.37 15.49
C LYS A 147 0.11 -14.33 16.12
N VAL A 148 -0.61 -13.57 15.27
CA VAL A 148 -1.64 -12.63 15.72
C VAL A 148 -2.77 -13.38 16.41
N LYS A 149 -3.10 -12.99 17.63
CA LYS A 149 -4.23 -13.49 18.42
C LYS A 149 -5.46 -12.61 18.29
N SER A 150 -5.25 -11.29 18.32
CA SER A 150 -6.31 -10.33 18.10
C SER A 150 -5.79 -9.06 17.47
N THR A 151 -6.67 -8.37 16.75
CA THR A 151 -6.48 -7.02 16.25
C THR A 151 -7.56 -6.15 16.89
N ASN A 152 -7.14 -5.09 17.55
CA ASN A 152 -8.01 -4.21 18.31
C ASN A 152 -7.89 -2.80 17.74
N VAL A 153 -8.88 -2.36 16.96
CA VAL A 153 -8.98 -0.97 16.52
C VAL A 153 -9.46 -0.15 17.71
N GLU A 154 -8.73 0.91 18.08
CA GLU A 154 -9.04 1.74 19.23
C GLU A 154 -9.88 2.96 18.82
N GLN A 155 -9.53 3.58 17.72
CA GLN A 155 -10.23 4.73 17.16
C GLN A 155 -9.89 4.87 15.67
N TYR A 156 -10.81 5.46 14.89
CA TYR A 156 -10.64 5.61 13.45
C TYR A 156 -11.54 6.70 12.86
N ARG A 157 -11.10 7.28 11.72
CA ARG A 157 -11.91 8.17 10.86
C ARG A 157 -12.09 7.52 9.50
N ILE A 158 -13.28 7.67 8.94
CA ILE A 158 -13.59 7.17 7.58
C ILE A 158 -13.97 8.34 6.68
N TYR A 159 -13.43 8.31 5.46
CA TYR A 159 -13.70 9.28 4.41
C TYR A 159 -14.16 8.58 3.13
N TYR A 160 -14.96 9.27 2.36
CA TYR A 160 -15.42 8.84 1.04
C TYR A 160 -15.47 10.04 0.09
N LEU A 161 -15.41 9.77 -1.21
CA LEU A 161 -15.71 10.78 -2.22
C LEU A 161 -17.22 10.81 -2.48
N GLU A 162 -17.83 11.98 -2.34
CA GLU A 162 -19.26 12.15 -2.52
C GLU A 162 -19.68 11.90 -3.98
N THR A 163 -18.91 12.39 -4.95
CA THR A 163 -19.11 12.14 -6.37
C THR A 163 -19.02 10.66 -6.72
N ALA A 164 -18.01 9.93 -6.23
CA ALA A 164 -17.87 8.51 -6.47
C ALA A 164 -19.07 7.71 -5.95
N LYS A 165 -19.60 8.09 -4.79
CA LYS A 165 -20.79 7.47 -4.21
C LYS A 165 -22.04 7.71 -5.06
N ASN A 166 -22.19 8.91 -5.62
CA ASN A 166 -23.32 9.28 -6.46
C ASN A 166 -23.26 8.58 -7.81
N ASP A 167 -22.09 8.52 -8.45
CA ASP A 167 -21.86 7.82 -9.71
C ASP A 167 -22.22 6.34 -9.59
N LEU A 168 -21.80 5.68 -8.52
CA LEU A 168 -22.11 4.28 -8.24
C LEU A 168 -23.61 4.04 -8.04
N LYS A 169 -24.32 4.94 -7.36
CA LYS A 169 -25.78 4.84 -7.20
C LYS A 169 -26.53 4.96 -8.53
N GLN A 170 -26.10 5.88 -9.41
CA GLN A 170 -26.69 6.05 -10.74
C GLN A 170 -26.48 4.84 -11.64
N MET A 171 -25.34 4.17 -11.54
CA MET A 171 -24.98 3.01 -12.34
C MET A 171 -25.56 1.70 -11.78
N GLY A 172 -26.19 1.72 -10.61
CA GLY A 172 -26.67 0.50 -9.93
C GLY A 172 -25.53 -0.44 -9.53
N SER A 173 -24.33 0.08 -9.46
CA SER A 173 -23.13 -0.70 -9.20
C SER A 173 -22.84 -0.81 -7.69
N TRP A 174 -21.95 -1.74 -7.38
CA TRP A 174 -21.53 -2.07 -6.04
C TRP A 174 -20.77 -0.91 -5.38
N ASP A 175 -21.03 -0.69 -4.10
CA ASP A 175 -20.19 0.15 -3.26
C ASP A 175 -18.89 -0.59 -2.92
N TYR A 176 -17.79 -0.22 -3.56
CA TYR A 176 -16.46 -0.82 -3.34
C TYR A 176 -15.88 -0.55 -1.94
N SER A 177 -16.57 0.21 -1.09
CA SER A 177 -16.21 0.40 0.32
C SER A 177 -16.15 -0.92 1.09
N SER A 178 -16.81 -1.98 0.59
CA SER A 178 -16.69 -3.33 1.15
C SER A 178 -15.25 -3.87 1.12
N SER A 179 -14.40 -3.36 0.24
CA SER A 179 -12.97 -3.68 0.15
C SER A 179 -12.10 -2.87 1.12
N LEU A 180 -12.68 -1.89 1.82
CA LEU A 180 -11.99 -1.13 2.85
C LEU A 180 -11.83 -1.99 4.11
N GLU A 181 -10.61 -2.33 4.44
CA GLU A 181 -10.26 -3.10 5.64
C GLU A 181 -9.03 -2.46 6.29
N PHE A 182 -8.93 -2.58 7.61
CA PHE A 182 -7.69 -2.22 8.30
C PHE A 182 -6.61 -3.27 8.05
N PRO A 183 -5.30 -2.93 8.21
CA PRO A 183 -4.19 -3.84 7.97
C PRO A 183 -4.30 -5.14 8.78
N LYS A 184 -3.87 -6.25 8.17
CA LYS A 184 -3.80 -7.56 8.83
C LYS A 184 -2.33 -7.94 8.94
N LEU A 185 -1.73 -7.78 10.13
CA LEU A 185 -0.31 -8.07 10.37
C LEU A 185 -0.05 -9.59 10.48
N ARG A 186 -0.35 -10.33 9.41
CA ARG A 186 -0.02 -11.75 9.39
C ARG A 186 1.48 -11.92 9.25
N ASP A 187 2.03 -12.79 10.10
CA ASP A 187 3.37 -13.36 9.94
C ASP A 187 4.55 -12.37 9.89
N VAL A 188 4.32 -11.09 10.24
CA VAL A 188 5.40 -10.09 10.32
C VAL A 188 6.49 -10.49 11.32
N GLY A 189 6.21 -11.39 12.27
CA GLY A 189 7.18 -11.95 13.19
C GLY A 189 7.83 -13.26 12.70
N ASN A 190 7.43 -13.79 11.55
CA ASN A 190 7.94 -15.07 11.02
C ASN A 190 7.83 -15.12 9.48
N ILE A 191 8.75 -14.45 8.80
CA ILE A 191 8.81 -14.44 7.33
C ILE A 191 8.96 -15.85 6.74
N GLY A 192 9.51 -16.78 7.50
CA GLY A 192 9.67 -18.16 7.07
C GLY A 192 8.37 -18.89 6.74
N GLU A 193 7.23 -18.46 7.28
CA GLU A 193 5.90 -19.04 6.99
C GLU A 193 5.39 -18.68 5.57
N PHE A 194 5.93 -17.65 4.93
CA PHE A 194 5.58 -17.30 3.54
C PHE A 194 6.21 -18.23 2.49
N LYS A 195 6.94 -19.27 2.87
CA LYS A 195 7.54 -20.23 1.95
C LYS A 195 6.46 -21.06 1.25
N SER A 196 6.03 -20.60 0.09
CA SER A 196 5.08 -21.27 -0.79
C SER A 196 5.54 -21.15 -2.23
N LYS A 197 5.30 -22.19 -3.07
CA LYS A 197 5.59 -22.14 -4.51
C LYS A 197 4.79 -21.04 -5.25
N LYS A 198 3.72 -20.51 -4.63
CA LYS A 198 2.86 -19.46 -5.18
C LYS A 198 3.28 -18.05 -4.77
N LEU A 199 4.23 -17.92 -3.85
CA LEU A 199 4.71 -16.65 -3.35
C LEU A 199 6.14 -16.41 -3.79
N LYS A 200 6.45 -15.17 -4.18
CA LYS A 200 7.81 -14.72 -4.46
C LYS A 200 8.23 -13.79 -3.33
N ILE A 201 9.41 -14.01 -2.79
CA ILE A 201 9.99 -13.20 -1.72
C ILE A 201 11.25 -12.54 -2.27
N LYS A 202 11.35 -11.23 -2.11
CA LYS A 202 12.54 -10.44 -2.38
C LYS A 202 12.96 -9.72 -1.11
N GLU A 203 14.25 -9.56 -0.91
CA GLU A 203 14.83 -8.78 0.19
C GLU A 203 15.69 -7.66 -0.37
N LEU A 204 15.54 -6.47 0.20
CA LEU A 204 16.39 -5.32 -0.06
C LEU A 204 17.07 -4.92 1.25
N LYS A 205 18.39 -4.97 1.27
CA LYS A 205 19.19 -4.43 2.37
C LYS A 205 19.45 -2.95 2.11
N GLY A 206 18.74 -2.12 2.86
CA GLY A 206 18.85 -0.67 2.73
C GLY A 206 19.93 -0.06 3.65
N ASN A 207 20.15 1.24 3.48
CA ASN A 207 21.09 1.96 4.36
C ASN A 207 20.48 2.29 5.72
N ALA A 208 19.17 2.52 5.78
CA ALA A 208 18.44 2.88 6.99
C ALA A 208 17.62 1.71 7.56
N LYS A 209 17.04 0.88 6.69
CA LYS A 209 16.17 -0.25 7.06
C LYS A 209 16.32 -1.39 6.06
N ASP A 210 16.01 -2.60 6.48
CA ASP A 210 15.88 -3.76 5.60
C ASP A 210 14.42 -3.93 5.19
N GLU A 211 14.16 -4.24 3.93
CA GLU A 211 12.81 -4.46 3.41
C GLU A 211 12.63 -5.87 2.85
N VAL A 212 11.45 -6.40 3.03
CA VAL A 212 11.03 -7.70 2.49
C VAL A 212 9.74 -7.51 1.71
N GLU A 213 9.77 -7.83 0.42
CA GLU A 213 8.59 -7.87 -0.43
C GLU A 213 8.13 -9.31 -0.65
N ILE A 214 6.87 -9.57 -0.40
CA ILE A 214 6.20 -10.85 -0.62
C ILE A 214 5.10 -10.63 -1.65
N THR A 215 5.25 -11.23 -2.82
CA THR A 215 4.28 -11.09 -3.93
C THR A 215 3.54 -12.39 -4.16
N GLY A 216 2.21 -12.32 -4.15
CA GLY A 216 1.31 -13.41 -4.50
C GLY A 216 0.48 -13.09 -5.73
N GLN A 217 0.23 -14.10 -6.57
CA GLN A 217 -0.63 -13.97 -7.75
C GLN A 217 -1.61 -15.14 -7.83
N ALA A 218 -2.86 -14.83 -8.09
CA ALA A 218 -3.92 -15.82 -8.26
C ALA A 218 -4.88 -15.39 -9.38
N LEU A 219 -5.57 -16.37 -9.97
CA LEU A 219 -6.60 -16.15 -11.00
C LEU A 219 -6.13 -15.33 -12.22
N GLN A 220 -4.84 -15.43 -12.62
CA GLN A 220 -4.30 -14.64 -13.73
C GLN A 220 -4.98 -14.94 -15.08
N GLN A 221 -5.44 -16.19 -15.27
CA GLN A 221 -6.07 -16.66 -16.51
C GLN A 221 -7.44 -17.29 -16.27
N LYS A 222 -7.93 -17.28 -15.04
CA LYS A 222 -9.19 -17.92 -14.65
C LYS A 222 -10.11 -16.94 -13.96
N GLU A 223 -11.27 -16.73 -14.56
CA GLU A 223 -12.35 -15.96 -13.95
C GLU A 223 -13.11 -16.82 -12.94
N VAL A 224 -13.46 -16.25 -11.81
CA VAL A 224 -14.36 -16.84 -10.80
C VAL A 224 -15.62 -16.00 -10.73
N ALA A 225 -16.77 -16.65 -10.87
CA ALA A 225 -18.08 -16.03 -10.73
C ALA A 225 -18.65 -16.33 -9.33
N PHE A 226 -19.17 -15.30 -8.66
CA PHE A 226 -19.75 -15.40 -7.31
C PHE A 226 -20.83 -14.32 -7.11
N PHE A 227 -22.06 -14.72 -6.80
CA PHE A 227 -23.19 -13.82 -6.54
C PHE A 227 -23.38 -12.66 -7.55
N GLY A 228 -23.22 -12.94 -8.84
CA GLY A 228 -23.35 -11.93 -9.89
C GLY A 228 -22.09 -11.10 -10.14
N TYR A 229 -21.03 -11.34 -9.39
CA TYR A 229 -19.70 -10.77 -9.59
C TYR A 229 -18.82 -11.74 -10.37
N ARG A 230 -17.89 -11.18 -11.14
CA ARG A 230 -16.80 -11.88 -11.80
C ARG A 230 -15.49 -11.25 -11.38
N LEU A 231 -14.57 -12.09 -10.90
CA LEU A 231 -13.25 -11.69 -10.41
C LEU A 231 -12.17 -12.40 -11.20
N TYR A 232 -11.10 -11.69 -11.50
CA TYR A 232 -9.86 -12.27 -12.01
C TYR A 232 -8.67 -11.35 -11.73
N ASP A 233 -7.46 -11.79 -12.10
CA ASP A 233 -6.19 -11.05 -11.99
C ASP A 233 -5.96 -10.53 -10.57
N ILE A 234 -5.98 -11.45 -9.60
CA ILE A 234 -5.73 -11.13 -8.20
C ILE A 234 -4.22 -11.14 -7.95
N LYS A 235 -3.70 -10.03 -7.42
CA LYS A 235 -2.31 -9.89 -7.01
C LYS A 235 -2.26 -9.25 -5.62
N SER A 236 -1.36 -9.74 -4.77
CA SER A 236 -1.02 -9.12 -3.49
C SER A 236 0.47 -8.81 -3.43
N ILE A 237 0.81 -7.67 -2.88
CA ILE A 237 2.17 -7.25 -2.57
C ILE A 237 2.17 -6.87 -1.11
N LEU A 238 2.98 -7.55 -0.29
CA LEU A 238 3.19 -7.21 1.11
C LEU A 238 4.65 -6.79 1.28
N ASN A 239 4.87 -5.54 1.66
CA ASN A 239 6.16 -5.01 2.03
C ASN A 239 6.24 -4.90 3.55
N ILE A 240 7.29 -5.43 4.14
CA ILE A 240 7.58 -5.35 5.56
C ILE A 240 8.96 -4.75 5.73
N SER A 241 9.06 -3.68 6.53
CA SER A 241 10.33 -3.04 6.85
C SER A 241 10.75 -3.40 8.27
N TYR A 242 12.04 -3.64 8.44
CA TYR A 242 12.67 -3.99 9.71
C TYR A 242 13.88 -3.09 9.96
N GLU A 243 14.30 -2.99 11.22
CA GLU A 243 15.57 -2.38 11.57
C GLU A 243 16.71 -3.02 10.76
N LYS A 244 17.63 -2.16 10.34
CA LYS A 244 18.79 -2.56 9.54
C LYS A 244 19.60 -3.67 10.23
N ASP A 245 20.01 -4.66 9.44
CA ASP A 245 20.84 -5.78 9.85
C ASP A 245 20.27 -6.58 11.06
N SER A 246 18.96 -6.47 11.28
CA SER A 246 18.28 -7.13 12.39
C SER A 246 17.94 -8.61 12.11
N LYS A 247 17.42 -9.30 13.12
CA LYS A 247 16.91 -10.67 12.99
C LYS A 247 15.51 -10.76 12.40
N LYS A 248 14.90 -9.62 12.04
CA LYS A 248 13.54 -9.51 11.48
C LYS A 248 12.49 -10.12 12.40
N THR A 249 12.58 -9.80 13.68
CA THR A 249 11.60 -10.21 14.70
C THR A 249 10.52 -9.14 14.88
N LEU A 250 9.53 -9.39 15.74
CA LEU A 250 8.51 -8.39 16.10
C LEU A 250 9.10 -7.12 16.73
N ARG A 251 10.28 -7.21 17.37
CA ARG A 251 10.98 -6.06 17.95
C ARG A 251 11.59 -5.14 16.90
N ASP A 252 12.00 -5.75 15.80
CA ASP A 252 12.72 -5.07 14.72
C ASP A 252 11.74 -4.50 13.68
N PHE A 253 10.43 -4.71 13.87
CA PHE A 253 9.39 -4.34 12.92
C PHE A 253 9.13 -2.85 12.91
N ILE A 254 9.28 -2.21 11.73
CA ILE A 254 9.14 -0.76 11.53
C ILE A 254 7.81 -0.40 10.88
N GLU A 255 7.42 -1.12 9.81
CA GLU A 255 6.18 -0.84 9.07
C GLU A 255 5.74 -2.03 8.22
N SER A 256 4.47 -2.04 7.89
CA SER A 256 3.88 -2.99 6.94
C SER A 256 2.98 -2.25 5.96
N ASN A 257 3.17 -2.53 4.67
CA ASN A 257 2.38 -1.97 3.58
C ASN A 257 1.87 -3.13 2.71
N GLU A 258 0.56 -3.28 2.62
CA GLU A 258 -0.07 -4.29 1.78
C GLU A 258 -0.87 -3.63 0.66
N ILE A 259 -0.68 -4.12 -0.57
CA ILE A 259 -1.44 -3.72 -1.73
C ILE A 259 -2.12 -4.96 -2.30
N TYR A 260 -3.43 -4.88 -2.46
CA TYR A 260 -4.23 -5.96 -3.01
C TYR A 260 -4.95 -5.49 -4.26
N PHE A 261 -4.62 -6.11 -5.38
CA PHE A 261 -5.19 -5.81 -6.70
C PHE A 261 -6.21 -6.88 -7.08
N MET A 262 -7.31 -6.47 -7.67
CA MET A 262 -8.25 -7.37 -8.34
C MET A 262 -8.94 -6.66 -9.49
N LYS A 263 -9.35 -7.41 -10.49
CA LYS A 263 -10.31 -6.98 -11.49
C LYS A 263 -11.67 -7.56 -11.15
N LEU A 264 -12.63 -6.68 -10.94
CA LEU A 264 -13.97 -6.99 -10.48
C LEU A 264 -15.00 -6.41 -11.44
N LYS A 265 -16.03 -7.18 -11.77
CA LYS A 265 -17.18 -6.75 -12.56
C LYS A 265 -18.45 -7.32 -11.97
N HIS A 266 -19.46 -6.48 -11.73
CA HIS A 266 -20.82 -6.94 -11.50
C HIS A 266 -21.52 -7.22 -12.82
N LYS A 267 -22.54 -8.10 -12.84
CA LYS A 267 -23.29 -8.45 -14.05
C LYS A 267 -23.96 -7.26 -14.75
N THR A 268 -24.22 -6.18 -14.01
CA THR A 268 -24.82 -4.95 -14.53
C THR A 268 -23.80 -3.97 -15.11
N GLU A 269 -22.51 -4.21 -14.88
CA GLU A 269 -21.43 -3.32 -15.35
C GLU A 269 -20.95 -3.77 -16.74
N PRO A 270 -20.68 -2.83 -17.67
CA PRO A 270 -20.24 -3.17 -19.03
C PRO A 270 -18.82 -3.72 -19.07
N GLN A 271 -17.94 -3.28 -18.15
CA GLN A 271 -16.52 -3.61 -18.15
C GLN A 271 -16.01 -3.96 -16.75
N TYR A 272 -14.81 -4.53 -16.68
CA TYR A 272 -14.12 -4.77 -15.42
C TYR A 272 -13.54 -3.48 -14.85
N ASN A 273 -13.70 -3.32 -13.55
CA ASN A 273 -13.04 -2.28 -12.79
C ASN A 273 -11.79 -2.83 -12.12
N GLN A 274 -10.70 -2.08 -12.17
CA GLN A 274 -9.52 -2.35 -11.38
C GLN A 274 -9.75 -1.80 -9.96
N VAL A 275 -9.82 -2.70 -8.99
CA VAL A 275 -9.97 -2.34 -7.58
C VAL A 275 -8.65 -2.61 -6.87
N ILE A 276 -8.11 -1.60 -6.20
CA ILE A 276 -6.87 -1.71 -5.45
C ILE A 276 -7.13 -1.27 -4.03
N SER A 277 -6.81 -2.15 -3.06
CA SER A 277 -6.83 -1.83 -1.63
C SER A 277 -5.40 -1.64 -1.15
N TYR A 278 -5.14 -0.53 -0.47
CA TYR A 278 -3.88 -0.21 0.19
C TYR A 278 -4.10 -0.26 1.69
N ARG A 279 -3.18 -0.87 2.43
CA ARG A 279 -3.25 -1.02 3.88
C ARG A 279 -1.87 -0.82 4.47
N ASN A 280 -1.72 0.18 5.33
CA ASN A 280 -0.45 0.58 5.90
C ASN A 280 -0.54 0.59 7.41
N PHE A 281 0.50 0.09 8.10
CA PHE A 281 0.61 0.12 9.55
C PHE A 281 2.02 0.55 9.97
N TYR A 282 2.07 1.42 10.96
CA TYR A 282 3.27 2.07 11.48
C TYR A 282 3.29 1.91 13.01
N PRO A 283 4.08 0.98 13.56
CA PRO A 283 4.24 0.81 14.99
C PRO A 283 4.72 2.09 15.69
N THR A 284 4.15 2.39 16.85
CA THR A 284 4.59 3.47 17.72
C THR A 284 5.02 2.96 19.09
N GLU A 285 4.42 1.86 19.55
CA GLU A 285 4.70 1.28 20.85
C GLU A 285 4.75 -0.24 20.76
N LEU A 286 5.66 -0.83 21.54
CA LEU A 286 5.77 -2.27 21.74
C LEU A 286 5.78 -2.55 23.25
N ASP A 287 4.92 -3.48 23.70
CA ASP A 287 4.80 -3.89 25.08
C ASP A 287 4.80 -5.43 25.21
N PHE A 288 5.41 -5.94 26.26
CA PHE A 288 5.38 -7.36 26.62
C PHE A 288 4.46 -7.53 27.83
N SER A 289 3.38 -8.28 27.67
CA SER A 289 2.32 -8.40 28.67
C SER A 289 1.83 -9.84 28.81
N ASP A 290 1.48 -10.22 30.04
CA ASP A 290 0.79 -11.48 30.30
C ASP A 290 -0.73 -11.36 30.11
N LYS A 291 -1.23 -10.11 29.93
CA LYS A 291 -2.62 -9.76 29.66
C LYS A 291 -2.79 -9.32 28.21
N ASN A 292 -3.94 -9.57 27.65
CA ASN A 292 -4.33 -9.14 26.31
C ASN A 292 -5.57 -8.22 26.31
N ASP A 293 -5.81 -7.57 27.46
CA ASP A 293 -6.93 -6.64 27.63
C ASP A 293 -6.58 -5.32 26.94
N VAL A 294 -7.03 -5.17 25.71
CA VAL A 294 -6.85 -3.96 24.90
C VAL A 294 -8.20 -3.36 24.60
N GLU A 295 -8.33 -2.05 24.81
CA GLU A 295 -9.52 -1.31 24.41
C GLU A 295 -9.74 -1.48 22.89
N LYS A 296 -11.00 -1.71 22.51
CA LYS A 296 -11.37 -1.85 21.10
C LYS A 296 -12.75 -1.30 20.83
N VAL A 297 -12.91 -0.77 19.64
CA VAL A 297 -14.20 -0.41 19.08
C VAL A 297 -14.58 -1.38 17.97
N LYS A 298 -15.87 -1.56 17.75
CA LYS A 298 -16.34 -2.34 16.59
C LYS A 298 -16.11 -1.49 15.33
N PHE A 299 -15.32 -2.00 14.40
CA PHE A 299 -15.13 -1.34 13.13
C PHE A 299 -16.41 -1.36 12.30
N ASP A 300 -16.90 -0.18 11.95
CA ASP A 300 -18.09 0.06 11.14
C ASP A 300 -17.72 1.04 10.02
N LYS A 301 -17.97 0.66 8.76
CA LYS A 301 -17.59 1.45 7.59
C LYS A 301 -18.47 2.68 7.37
N ASP A 302 -19.58 2.77 8.07
CA ASP A 302 -20.56 3.85 7.89
C ASP A 302 -20.40 5.00 8.87
N ILE A 303 -19.52 4.85 9.86
CA ILE A 303 -19.28 5.85 10.91
C ILE A 303 -17.79 6.00 11.18
N SER A 304 -17.36 7.20 11.59
CA SER A 304 -16.09 7.41 12.28
C SER A 304 -16.28 7.16 13.78
N GLN A 305 -15.23 6.74 14.48
CA GLN A 305 -15.26 6.54 15.91
C GLN A 305 -13.92 6.89 16.54
N TYR A 306 -13.86 8.06 17.18
CA TYR A 306 -12.66 8.56 17.84
C TYR A 306 -13.00 9.43 19.04
N LYS A 307 -12.09 9.44 20.02
CA LYS A 307 -12.19 10.23 21.27
C LYS A 307 -11.16 11.36 21.31
N THR A 308 -10.06 11.22 20.55
CA THR A 308 -8.93 12.18 20.53
C THR A 308 -8.60 12.55 19.10
N ASN A 309 -7.93 13.68 18.92
CA ASN A 309 -7.45 14.15 17.62
C ASN A 309 -6.07 13.55 17.29
N TYR A 310 -5.94 12.20 17.32
CA TYR A 310 -4.69 11.47 17.12
C TYR A 310 -3.94 11.85 15.83
N TRP A 311 -4.65 12.31 14.81
CA TRP A 311 -4.08 12.75 13.52
C TRP A 311 -3.36 14.09 13.57
N GLN A 312 -3.44 14.83 14.69
CA GLN A 312 -2.69 16.07 14.90
C GLN A 312 -1.25 15.82 15.37
N ASP A 313 -0.94 14.58 15.74
CA ASP A 313 0.43 14.19 16.04
C ASP A 313 1.29 14.31 14.77
N ALA A 314 2.46 14.96 14.91
CA ALA A 314 3.39 15.19 13.79
C ALA A 314 3.92 13.88 13.18
N SER A 315 3.96 12.81 13.96
CA SER A 315 4.37 11.47 13.51
C SER A 315 3.28 10.74 12.77
N PHE A 316 2.02 11.17 12.85
CA PHE A 316 0.90 10.48 12.21
C PHE A 316 1.04 10.50 10.67
N PRO A 317 0.95 9.32 10.00
CA PRO A 317 1.08 9.22 8.55
C PRO A 317 -0.20 9.71 7.85
N ASN A 318 -0.33 11.03 7.73
CA ASN A 318 -1.57 11.70 7.35
C ASN A 318 -1.80 11.72 5.82
N MET A 319 -2.10 10.56 5.23
CA MET A 319 -2.43 10.44 3.80
C MET A 319 -3.71 11.21 3.43
N GLN A 320 -4.61 11.45 4.39
CA GLN A 320 -5.83 12.21 4.20
C GLN A 320 -5.55 13.64 3.68
N THR A 321 -4.47 14.28 4.14
CA THR A 321 -4.10 15.64 3.66
C THR A 321 -3.71 15.64 2.18
N ILE A 322 -3.09 14.57 1.70
CA ILE A 322 -2.74 14.40 0.29
C ILE A 322 -4.02 14.27 -0.52
N PHE A 323 -4.95 13.40 -0.12
CA PHE A 323 -6.22 13.26 -0.80
C PHE A 323 -7.05 14.56 -0.78
N SER A 324 -7.05 15.29 0.34
CA SER A 324 -7.73 16.59 0.41
C SER A 324 -7.15 17.62 -0.54
N SER A 325 -5.86 17.55 -0.87
CA SER A 325 -5.25 18.46 -1.85
C SER A 325 -5.81 18.28 -3.27
N PHE A 326 -6.22 17.06 -3.62
CA PHE A 326 -6.83 16.73 -4.92
C PHE A 326 -8.34 16.90 -4.92
N PHE A 327 -9.02 16.40 -3.88
CA PHE A 327 -10.47 16.25 -3.87
C PHE A 327 -11.19 17.33 -3.07
N LYS A 328 -10.45 18.19 -2.36
CA LYS A 328 -10.98 19.35 -1.63
C LYS A 328 -12.30 19.02 -0.90
N GLU A 329 -13.39 19.68 -1.34
CA GLU A 329 -14.70 19.53 -0.71
C GLU A 329 -15.43 18.21 -1.05
N ASP A 330 -14.97 17.45 -2.03
CA ASP A 330 -15.57 16.18 -2.40
C ASP A 330 -15.23 15.05 -1.41
N LEU A 331 -14.08 15.16 -0.70
CA LEU A 331 -13.68 14.21 0.34
C LEU A 331 -14.43 14.54 1.64
N LYS A 332 -15.40 13.70 2.00
CA LYS A 332 -16.24 13.86 3.19
C LYS A 332 -15.89 12.83 4.26
N GLU A 333 -15.80 13.29 5.49
CA GLU A 333 -15.71 12.39 6.64
C GLU A 333 -17.11 11.85 7.00
N LYS A 334 -17.16 10.56 7.38
CA LYS A 334 -18.35 9.97 7.99
C LYS A 334 -18.59 10.55 9.38
N GLU A 335 -19.85 10.65 9.78
CA GLU A 335 -20.23 11.16 11.10
C GLU A 335 -19.48 10.43 12.22
N ASN A 336 -18.96 11.16 13.21
CA ASN A 336 -18.30 10.59 14.36
C ASN A 336 -19.34 10.20 15.43
N LYS A 337 -19.40 8.91 15.70
CA LYS A 337 -20.19 8.39 16.82
C LYS A 337 -19.37 8.54 18.10
N LYS A 338 -19.67 9.57 18.87
CA LYS A 338 -19.10 9.81 20.21
C LYS A 338 -19.50 8.74 21.21
#